data_791412733580d49b8fa79146048ab67b
#
_entry.id   791412733580d49b8fa79146048ab67b
#
_cell.length_a   1.000
_cell.length_b   1.000
_cell.length_c   1.000
_cell.angle_alpha   90.00
_cell.angle_beta   90.00
_cell.angle_gamma   90.00
#
_symmetry.space_group_name_H-M   'P 1'
#
loop_
_entity.id
_entity.type
_entity.pdbx_description
1 polymer ?
#
loop_
_entity_poly.entity_id
_entity_poly.type
_entity_poly.pdbx_seq_one_letter_code
_entity_poly.pdbx_strand_id
1 'polypeptide(L)'
;MKKTYYPTIKETLYHEKMSNGLNVYLMPKDGFTKAYGLFSTRFGSIDRSFIPLGETDLITVPDGVAHFLEHKMFDMEDGDASEKFAALGASSNAFTSHSRTAYLFNTATNVDECTELLLDFVQE
;
A
#
# COMPACT_ATOMS: atom_id res chain seq x y z
N MET A 1 -1.25 20.76 2.74
CA MET A 1 -1.19 19.88 1.54
C MET A 1 -0.60 20.64 0.37
N LYS A 2 0.47 20.14 -0.24
CA LYS A 2 1.09 20.74 -1.43
C LYS A 2 0.33 20.31 -2.68
N LYS A 3 0.03 21.28 -3.56
CA LYS A 3 -0.68 21.04 -4.82
C LYS A 3 0.26 21.26 -6.00
N THR A 4 0.32 20.30 -6.93
CA THR A 4 1.13 20.37 -8.15
C THR A 4 0.23 20.04 -9.35
N TYR A 5 0.13 20.96 -10.31
CA TYR A 5 -0.62 20.74 -11.54
C TYR A 5 0.32 20.32 -12.68
N TYR A 6 -0.07 19.30 -13.41
CA TYR A 6 0.65 18.76 -14.57
C TYR A 6 -0.09 19.08 -15.86
N PRO A 7 0.26 20.16 -16.57
CA PRO A 7 -0.53 20.65 -17.70
C PRO A 7 -0.60 19.71 -18.89
N THR A 8 0.46 18.91 -19.11
CA THR A 8 0.51 17.95 -20.23
C THR A 8 -0.56 16.86 -20.12
N ILE A 9 -0.85 16.41 -18.91
CA ILE A 9 -1.85 15.37 -18.64
C ILE A 9 -3.13 15.93 -18.01
N LYS A 10 -3.16 17.24 -17.76
CA LYS A 10 -4.27 17.97 -17.14
C LYS A 10 -4.68 17.41 -15.77
N GLU A 11 -3.71 16.96 -14.98
CA GLU A 11 -3.93 16.34 -13.68
C GLU A 11 -3.36 17.18 -12.55
N THR A 12 -3.97 17.05 -11.38
CA THR A 12 -3.50 17.70 -10.15
C THR A 12 -3.13 16.65 -9.11
N LEU A 13 -1.90 16.70 -8.64
CA LEU A 13 -1.40 15.90 -7.54
C LEU A 13 -1.41 16.71 -6.25
N TYR A 14 -2.02 16.16 -5.22
CA TYR A 14 -1.95 16.65 -3.85
C TYR A 14 -1.00 15.78 -3.05
N HIS A 15 -0.11 16.39 -2.30
CA HIS A 15 0.86 15.69 -1.45
C HIS A 15 0.87 16.28 -0.04
N GLU A 16 0.86 15.42 0.95
CA GLU A 16 1.05 15.78 2.35
C GLU A 16 1.98 14.77 3.04
N LYS A 17 2.88 15.26 3.85
CA LYS A 17 3.65 14.44 4.78
C LYS A 17 3.03 14.54 6.16
N MET A 18 2.52 13.42 6.64
CA MET A 18 1.90 13.31 7.97
C MET A 18 2.93 13.45 9.08
N SER A 19 2.48 13.74 10.29
CA SER A 19 3.36 13.91 11.47
C SER A 19 4.16 12.64 11.82
N ASN A 20 3.63 11.45 11.51
CA ASN A 20 4.31 10.17 11.66
C ASN A 20 5.32 9.84 10.53
N GLY A 21 5.49 10.75 9.55
CA GLY A 21 6.40 10.59 8.43
C GLY A 21 5.78 9.97 7.17
N LEU A 22 4.54 9.47 7.24
CA LEU A 22 3.85 8.91 6.07
C LEU A 22 3.61 9.98 5.01
N ASN A 23 3.95 9.68 3.76
CA ASN A 23 3.64 10.53 2.64
C ASN A 23 2.33 10.08 2.00
N VAL A 24 1.38 10.99 1.91
CA VAL A 24 0.07 10.77 1.29
C VAL A 24 -0.01 11.52 -0.03
N TYR A 25 -0.41 10.85 -1.08
CA TYR A 25 -0.59 11.40 -2.42
C TYR A 25 -2.02 11.17 -2.87
N LEU A 26 -2.68 12.22 -3.34
CA LEU A 26 -4.03 12.17 -3.88
C LEU A 26 -4.05 12.75 -5.29
N MET A 27 -4.64 12.02 -6.21
CA MET A 27 -4.85 12.47 -7.60
C MET A 27 -6.33 12.26 -7.97
N PRO A 28 -7.19 13.26 -7.71
CA PRO A 28 -8.59 13.19 -8.10
C PRO A 28 -8.73 13.05 -9.61
N LYS A 29 -9.64 12.17 -10.04
CA LYS A 29 -9.93 11.86 -11.44
C LYS A 29 -11.40 12.19 -11.74
N ASP A 30 -11.66 13.37 -12.25
CA ASP A 30 -13.01 13.77 -12.63
C ASP A 30 -13.57 12.87 -13.73
N GLY A 31 -14.81 12.40 -13.57
CA GLY A 31 -15.49 11.52 -14.51
C GLY A 31 -15.13 10.02 -14.40
N PHE A 32 -14.23 9.63 -13.52
CA PHE A 32 -13.95 8.23 -13.22
C PHE A 32 -14.85 7.73 -12.09
N THR A 33 -15.43 6.54 -12.26
CA THR A 33 -16.28 5.89 -11.27
C THR A 33 -15.51 5.01 -10.30
N LYS A 34 -14.29 4.60 -10.66
CA LYS A 34 -13.45 3.73 -9.84
C LYS A 34 -12.39 4.55 -9.10
N ALA A 35 -12.17 4.16 -7.84
CA ALA A 35 -11.05 4.60 -7.04
C ALA A 35 -9.97 3.50 -6.97
N TYR A 36 -8.73 3.92 -6.92
CA TYR A 36 -7.55 3.08 -6.79
C TYR A 36 -6.76 3.54 -5.57
N GLY A 37 -6.60 2.67 -4.59
CA GLY A 37 -5.79 2.91 -3.40
C GLY A 37 -4.55 2.04 -3.41
N LEU A 38 -3.38 2.61 -3.06
CA LEU A 38 -2.12 1.88 -3.00
C LEU A 38 -1.31 2.33 -1.79
N PHE A 39 -0.87 1.36 -0.99
CA PHE A 39 0.14 1.54 0.05
C PHE A 39 1.45 0.88 -0.40
N SER A 40 2.58 1.56 -0.23
CA SER A 40 3.89 1.04 -0.63
C SER A 40 4.92 1.25 0.46
N THR A 41 5.70 0.21 0.73
CA THR A 41 6.86 0.25 1.62
C THR A 41 8.16 0.12 0.84
N ARG A 42 9.25 0.71 1.38
CA ARG A 42 10.60 0.61 0.81
C ARG A 42 11.30 -0.67 1.28
N PHE A 43 10.68 -1.79 1.00
CA PHE A 43 11.23 -3.12 1.27
C PHE A 43 10.94 -4.02 0.07
N GLY A 44 11.97 -4.51 -0.60
CA GLY A 44 11.86 -5.30 -1.81
C GLY A 44 12.84 -6.48 -1.84
N SER A 45 12.93 -7.16 -2.97
CA SER A 45 13.68 -8.41 -3.08
C SER A 45 15.21 -8.26 -2.89
N ILE A 46 15.76 -7.04 -3.03
CA ILE A 46 17.18 -6.77 -2.78
C ILE A 46 17.50 -6.46 -1.31
N ASP A 47 16.49 -6.23 -0.47
CA ASP A 47 16.68 -5.85 0.93
C ASP A 47 16.86 -7.10 1.79
N ARG A 48 18.09 -7.59 1.82
CA ARG A 48 18.47 -8.83 2.52
C ARG A 48 18.99 -8.62 3.94
N SER A 49 19.53 -7.43 4.21
CA SER A 49 20.10 -7.11 5.52
C SER A 49 19.55 -5.78 6.01
N PHE A 50 18.93 -5.80 7.17
CA PHE A 50 18.28 -4.62 7.75
C PHE A 50 18.18 -4.76 9.27
N ILE A 51 17.92 -3.65 9.93
CA ILE A 51 17.61 -3.61 11.36
C ILE A 51 16.08 -3.48 11.49
N PRO A 52 15.39 -4.50 12.07
CA PRO A 52 13.94 -4.41 12.28
C PRO A 52 13.57 -3.24 13.19
N LEU A 53 12.35 -2.74 13.04
CA LEU A 53 11.85 -1.66 13.88
C LEU A 53 11.83 -2.08 15.36
N GLY A 54 12.46 -1.26 16.21
CA GLY A 54 12.57 -1.55 17.65
C GLY A 54 13.75 -2.44 18.05
N GLU A 55 14.51 -2.94 17.08
CA GLU A 55 15.71 -3.75 17.31
C GLU A 55 16.99 -2.92 17.15
N THR A 56 18.12 -3.50 17.59
CA THR A 56 19.44 -2.89 17.45
C THR A 56 20.37 -3.69 16.55
N ASP A 57 20.07 -4.95 16.33
CA ASP A 57 20.91 -5.89 15.63
C ASP A 57 20.53 -5.99 14.13
N LEU A 58 21.57 -6.03 13.30
CA LEU A 58 21.40 -6.29 11.87
C LEU A 58 21.04 -7.76 11.66
N ILE A 59 19.95 -8.02 11.00
CA ILE A 59 19.58 -9.36 10.54
C ILE A 59 19.81 -9.50 9.04
N THR A 60 20.07 -10.73 8.61
CA THR A 60 20.15 -11.08 7.19
C THR A 60 19.15 -12.18 6.90
N VAL A 61 18.31 -11.96 5.88
CA VAL A 61 17.25 -12.88 5.48
C VAL A 61 17.59 -13.53 4.12
N PRO A 62 17.06 -14.73 3.85
CA PRO A 62 17.20 -15.37 2.54
C PRO A 62 16.53 -14.56 1.41
N ASP A 63 16.92 -14.87 0.18
CA ASP A 63 16.24 -14.35 -1.01
C ASP A 63 14.76 -14.80 -1.02
N GLY A 64 13.88 -13.92 -1.48
CA GLY A 64 12.45 -14.20 -1.57
C GLY A 64 11.61 -13.85 -0.34
N VAL A 65 12.23 -13.43 0.79
CA VAL A 65 11.50 -13.08 2.01
C VAL A 65 10.51 -11.94 1.77
N ALA A 66 10.88 -10.91 1.03
CA ALA A 66 9.95 -9.80 0.73
C ALA A 66 8.68 -10.28 0.00
N HIS A 67 8.83 -11.16 -0.98
CA HIS A 67 7.71 -11.76 -1.70
C HIS A 67 6.91 -12.73 -0.83
N PHE A 68 7.57 -13.51 0.00
CA PHE A 68 6.91 -14.40 0.94
C PHE A 68 6.05 -13.60 1.96
N LEU A 69 6.61 -12.51 2.50
CA LEU A 69 5.88 -11.62 3.41
C LEU A 69 4.67 -10.97 2.73
N GLU A 70 4.80 -10.58 1.47
CA GLU A 70 3.68 -10.05 0.70
C GLU A 70 2.48 -11.00 0.72
N HIS A 71 2.70 -12.31 0.46
CA HIS A 71 1.64 -13.31 0.55
C HIS A 71 1.13 -13.51 1.98
N LYS A 72 2.02 -13.51 2.96
CA LYS A 72 1.65 -13.72 4.37
C LYS A 72 0.82 -12.55 4.95
N MET A 73 1.02 -11.34 4.46
CA MET A 73 0.24 -10.18 4.89
C MET A 73 -1.26 -10.33 4.60
N PHE A 74 -1.66 -11.08 3.57
CA PHE A 74 -3.08 -11.36 3.29
C PHE A 74 -3.74 -12.29 4.30
N ASP A 75 -2.94 -13.05 5.05
CA ASP A 75 -3.39 -14.02 6.04
C ASP A 75 -3.52 -13.34 7.42
N MET A 76 -4.60 -12.56 7.61
CA MET A 76 -4.91 -11.83 8.84
C MET A 76 -5.44 -12.76 9.93
N GLU A 77 -5.38 -12.35 11.20
CA GLU A 77 -5.88 -13.14 12.34
C GLU A 77 -7.37 -13.54 12.19
N ASP A 78 -8.18 -12.69 11.59
CA ASP A 78 -9.64 -12.85 11.45
C ASP A 78 -10.08 -13.20 10.01
N GLY A 79 -9.16 -13.66 9.16
CA GLY A 79 -9.45 -14.13 7.80
C GLY A 79 -8.57 -13.54 6.71
N ASP A 80 -8.85 -13.90 5.47
CA ASP A 80 -8.10 -13.41 4.30
C ASP A 80 -8.50 -11.98 3.94
N ALA A 81 -7.52 -11.09 3.82
CA ALA A 81 -7.73 -9.69 3.44
C ALA A 81 -8.44 -9.55 2.08
N SER A 82 -8.16 -10.45 1.12
CA SER A 82 -8.80 -10.43 -0.20
C SER A 82 -10.30 -10.68 -0.11
N GLU A 83 -10.73 -11.57 0.80
CA GLU A 83 -12.15 -11.84 1.04
C GLU A 83 -12.85 -10.62 1.66
N LYS A 84 -12.18 -9.92 2.57
CA LYS A 84 -12.71 -8.69 3.17
C LYS A 84 -12.89 -7.59 2.13
N PHE A 85 -11.90 -7.38 1.23
CA PHE A 85 -12.03 -6.45 0.11
C PHE A 85 -13.17 -6.85 -0.83
N ALA A 86 -13.29 -8.13 -1.16
CA ALA A 86 -14.37 -8.64 -2.00
C ALA A 86 -15.76 -8.39 -1.38
N ALA A 87 -15.91 -8.54 -0.07
CA ALA A 87 -17.15 -8.23 0.65
C ALA A 87 -17.55 -6.75 0.56
N LEU A 88 -16.57 -5.83 0.39
CA LEU A 88 -16.80 -4.41 0.14
C LEU A 88 -17.05 -4.09 -1.35
N GLY A 89 -17.02 -5.09 -2.24
CA GLY A 89 -17.15 -4.90 -3.68
C GLY A 89 -15.86 -4.45 -4.37
N ALA A 90 -14.71 -4.61 -3.71
CA ALA A 90 -13.41 -4.25 -4.21
C ALA A 90 -12.62 -5.47 -4.69
N SER A 91 -11.66 -5.24 -5.58
CA SER A 91 -10.58 -6.18 -5.86
C SER A 91 -9.29 -5.69 -5.20
N SER A 92 -8.53 -6.61 -4.64
CA SER A 92 -7.22 -6.34 -4.04
C SER A 92 -6.12 -7.03 -4.83
N ASN A 93 -4.91 -6.51 -4.72
CA ASN A 93 -3.71 -7.11 -5.28
C ASN A 93 -2.48 -6.62 -4.52
N ALA A 94 -1.35 -7.26 -4.76
CA ALA A 94 -0.07 -6.81 -4.26
C ALA A 94 1.04 -7.14 -5.27
N PHE A 95 2.19 -6.52 -5.10
CA PHE A 95 3.38 -6.89 -5.86
C PHE A 95 4.65 -6.56 -5.09
N THR A 96 5.68 -7.39 -5.29
CA THR A 96 7.03 -7.17 -4.80
C THR A 96 7.95 -6.90 -5.98
N SER A 97 8.68 -5.79 -5.92
CA SER A 97 9.75 -5.43 -6.85
C SER A 97 11.11 -5.49 -6.15
N HIS A 98 12.17 -5.08 -6.85
CA HIS A 98 13.51 -5.05 -6.26
C HIS A 98 13.62 -4.15 -5.01
N SER A 99 12.96 -3.00 -5.00
CA SER A 99 13.12 -1.98 -3.97
C SER A 99 11.85 -1.62 -3.19
N ARG A 100 10.73 -2.27 -3.47
CA ARG A 100 9.45 -1.98 -2.81
C ARG A 100 8.49 -3.16 -2.85
N THR A 101 7.63 -3.20 -1.85
CA THR A 101 6.40 -4.01 -1.84
C THR A 101 5.22 -3.06 -1.80
N ALA A 102 4.15 -3.37 -2.53
CA ALA A 102 2.95 -2.57 -2.57
C ALA A 102 1.70 -3.43 -2.46
N TYR A 103 0.70 -2.90 -1.78
CA TYR A 103 -0.63 -3.47 -1.57
C TYR A 103 -1.64 -2.48 -2.11
N LEU A 104 -2.66 -2.95 -2.80
CA LEU A 104 -3.59 -2.08 -3.49
C LEU A 104 -5.01 -2.64 -3.54
N PHE A 105 -5.95 -1.74 -3.70
CA PHE A 105 -7.33 -2.08 -4.02
C PHE A 105 -7.85 -1.24 -5.20
N ASN A 106 -8.88 -1.73 -5.84
CA ASN A 106 -9.63 -1.07 -6.89
C ASN A 106 -11.13 -1.29 -6.64
N THR A 107 -11.88 -0.20 -6.53
CA THR A 107 -13.31 -0.28 -6.21
C THR A 107 -14.11 0.85 -6.86
N ALA A 108 -15.39 0.61 -7.09
CA ALA A 108 -16.37 1.62 -7.51
C ALA A 108 -17.23 2.13 -6.33
N THR A 109 -17.18 1.46 -5.18
CA THR A 109 -17.99 1.75 -4.00
C THR A 109 -17.17 1.54 -2.73
N ASN A 110 -17.65 2.05 -1.57
CA ASN A 110 -17.03 1.82 -0.26
C ASN A 110 -15.52 2.21 -0.23
N VAL A 111 -15.20 3.36 -0.83
CA VAL A 111 -13.80 3.82 -0.96
C VAL A 111 -13.16 4.06 0.40
N ASP A 112 -13.93 4.66 1.32
CA ASP A 112 -13.43 4.99 2.67
C ASP A 112 -13.16 3.71 3.46
N GLU A 113 -14.09 2.75 3.43
CA GLU A 113 -13.96 1.45 4.09
C GLU A 113 -12.81 0.62 3.49
N CYS A 114 -12.62 0.66 2.17
CA CYS A 114 -11.49 0.00 1.53
C CYS A 114 -10.15 0.65 1.89
N THR A 115 -10.14 1.96 2.06
CA THR A 115 -8.94 2.71 2.47
C THR A 115 -8.58 2.39 3.92
N GLU A 116 -9.56 2.36 4.81
CA GLU A 116 -9.40 1.96 6.21
C GLU A 116 -8.88 0.52 6.30
N LEU A 117 -9.52 -0.41 5.61
CA LEU A 117 -9.10 -1.82 5.54
C LEU A 117 -7.65 -1.95 5.01
N LEU A 118 -7.26 -1.19 3.97
CA LEU A 118 -5.90 -1.21 3.47
C LEU A 118 -4.89 -0.76 4.54
N LEU A 119 -5.20 0.30 5.26
CA LEU A 119 -4.32 0.83 6.31
C LEU A 119 -4.22 -0.12 7.51
N ASP A 120 -5.32 -0.76 7.91
CA ASP A 120 -5.32 -1.76 8.98
C ASP A 120 -4.50 -2.98 8.58
N PHE A 121 -4.79 -3.52 7.41
CA PHE A 121 -4.14 -4.70 6.82
C PHE A 121 -2.60 -4.59 6.75
N VAL A 122 -2.05 -3.42 6.41
CA VAL A 122 -0.59 -3.24 6.29
C VAL A 122 0.12 -2.94 7.60
N GLN A 123 -0.59 -2.89 8.70
CA GLN A 123 -0.07 -2.59 10.05
C GLN A 123 -0.24 -3.75 11.05
N GLU A 124 -0.92 -4.81 10.68
CA GLU A 124 -1.20 -5.97 11.53
C GLU A 124 0.01 -6.89 11.77
#